data_f7ce2da3adb22e166a547deceb9e5b66
#
_entry.id   f7ce2da3adb22e166a547deceb9e5b66
#
_cell.length_a   1.000
_cell.length_b   1.000
_cell.length_c   1.000
_cell.angle_alpha   90.00
_cell.angle_beta   90.00
_cell.angle_gamma   90.00
#
_symmetry.space_group_name_H-M   'P 1'
#
loop_
_entity.id
_entity.type
_entity.pdbx_description
1 polymer ?
#
loop_
_entity_poly.entity_id
_entity_poly.type
_entity_poly.pdbx_seq_one_letter_code
_entity_poly.pdbx_strand_id
1 'polypeptide(L)'
;GGSFTTSGAMSQGIYSKGDVTVTNASVNALNAKAAVLKGNNTITLSGTILEGKETTDAVPYNIVLFSDEKDIGTMGTQHFDVRGGSLISHKGGMFYVTATHGKISLNGTAITMDDPAANLITVAGNDGANGWGTPGRNGGHVELVADNQILTGNISVDSISNINMTLKNNSTFNGIISIVPNAEGGEKYKTNADVFIAAGSTWNLTGNSTLTSLYNLGTINYNGYTITLADGTVMKE
;
A
#
# COMPACT_ATOMS: atom_id res chain seq x y z
N GLY A 1 -8.56 -19.88 -15.56
CA GLY A 1 -8.59 -20.02 -14.11
C GLY A 1 -7.87 -21.27 -13.62
N GLY A 2 -7.53 -21.27 -12.36
CA GLY A 2 -6.86 -22.40 -11.71
C GLY A 2 -6.68 -22.08 -10.22
N SER A 3 -6.15 -23.09 -9.47
CA SER A 3 -5.78 -22.90 -8.08
C SER A 3 -4.31 -23.24 -7.91
N PHE A 4 -3.57 -22.34 -7.26
CA PHE A 4 -2.15 -22.48 -6.99
C PHE A 4 -1.94 -22.31 -5.49
N THR A 5 -1.24 -23.24 -4.86
CA THR A 5 -0.95 -23.18 -3.43
C THR A 5 0.53 -23.41 -3.19
N THR A 6 1.14 -22.54 -2.40
CA THR A 6 2.48 -22.70 -1.87
C THR A 6 2.42 -22.95 -0.37
N SER A 7 3.25 -23.84 0.17
CA SER A 7 3.21 -24.23 1.58
C SER A 7 4.53 -24.02 2.33
N GLY A 8 5.63 -23.81 1.62
CA GLY A 8 6.92 -23.53 2.25
C GLY A 8 6.99 -22.15 2.88
N ALA A 9 7.73 -22.00 3.96
CA ALA A 9 8.16 -20.70 4.45
C ALA A 9 8.93 -19.98 3.34
N MET A 10 8.70 -18.68 3.16
CA MET A 10 9.26 -17.85 2.08
C MET A 10 8.90 -18.30 0.65
N SER A 11 7.93 -19.20 0.49
CA SER A 11 7.41 -19.62 -0.82
C SER A 11 6.21 -18.74 -1.21
N GLN A 12 6.51 -17.56 -1.75
CA GLN A 12 5.49 -16.58 -2.14
C GLN A 12 4.52 -17.18 -3.16
N GLY A 13 3.27 -16.71 -3.13
CA GLY A 13 2.27 -17.08 -4.13
C GLY A 13 2.67 -16.60 -5.53
N ILE A 14 3.13 -15.35 -5.63
CA ILE A 14 3.71 -14.76 -6.84
C ILE A 14 5.02 -14.07 -6.43
N TYR A 15 6.13 -14.48 -7.03
CA TYR A 15 7.39 -13.73 -6.97
C TYR A 15 7.75 -13.29 -8.38
N SER A 16 7.64 -12.00 -8.65
CA SER A 16 7.80 -11.50 -10.02
C SER A 16 9.02 -10.61 -10.19
N LYS A 17 9.82 -10.94 -11.22
CA LYS A 17 10.85 -10.08 -11.83
C LYS A 17 10.53 -9.78 -13.30
N GLY A 18 9.31 -10.02 -13.73
CA GLY A 18 8.76 -9.80 -15.06
C GLY A 18 7.26 -9.57 -14.96
N ASP A 19 6.60 -9.29 -16.07
CA ASP A 19 5.17 -9.08 -16.09
C ASP A 19 4.42 -10.40 -15.84
N VAL A 20 3.42 -10.35 -14.94
CA VAL A 20 2.56 -11.47 -14.57
C VAL A 20 1.11 -11.06 -14.70
N THR A 21 0.33 -11.88 -15.41
CA THR A 21 -1.13 -11.72 -15.48
C THR A 21 -1.81 -12.98 -14.96
N VAL A 22 -2.73 -12.79 -14.00
CA VAL A 22 -3.55 -13.88 -13.44
C VAL A 22 -5.02 -13.51 -13.58
N THR A 23 -5.81 -14.41 -14.18
CA THR A 23 -7.23 -14.18 -14.44
C THR A 23 -8.08 -15.33 -13.93
N ASN A 24 -9.12 -15.02 -13.16
CA ASN A 24 -10.11 -15.97 -12.64
C ASN A 24 -9.46 -17.18 -11.95
N ALA A 25 -8.51 -16.92 -11.06
CA ALA A 25 -7.74 -17.95 -10.36
C ALA A 25 -7.73 -17.72 -8.85
N SER A 26 -7.26 -18.72 -8.11
CA SER A 26 -6.93 -18.60 -6.69
C SER A 26 -5.43 -18.85 -6.52
N VAL A 27 -4.76 -17.95 -5.83
CA VAL A 27 -3.35 -18.07 -5.46
C VAL A 27 -3.25 -17.96 -3.95
N ASN A 28 -2.76 -19.01 -3.30
CA ASN A 28 -2.69 -19.10 -1.84
C ASN A 28 -1.27 -19.42 -1.38
N ALA A 29 -0.70 -18.52 -0.56
CA ALA A 29 0.59 -18.71 0.10
C ALA A 29 0.36 -18.99 1.59
N LEU A 30 0.42 -20.26 1.99
CA LEU A 30 0.05 -20.70 3.35
C LEU A 30 1.01 -20.21 4.45
N ASN A 31 2.28 -19.96 4.12
CA ASN A 31 3.32 -19.57 5.08
C ASN A 31 4.26 -18.49 4.53
N ALA A 32 3.78 -17.66 3.61
CA ALA A 32 4.56 -16.61 2.98
C ALA A 32 3.68 -15.46 2.49
N LYS A 33 4.31 -14.43 1.93
CA LYS A 33 3.63 -13.33 1.24
C LYS A 33 2.81 -13.85 0.05
N ALA A 34 1.66 -13.25 -0.18
CA ALA A 34 0.85 -13.55 -1.37
C ALA A 34 1.57 -13.11 -2.65
N ALA A 35 2.18 -11.92 -2.65
CA ALA A 35 2.94 -11.44 -3.79
C ALA A 35 4.17 -10.63 -3.39
N VAL A 36 5.22 -10.77 -4.20
CA VAL A 36 6.42 -9.93 -4.15
C VAL A 36 6.73 -9.47 -5.56
N LEU A 37 6.76 -8.17 -5.77
CA LEU A 37 7.12 -7.53 -7.03
C LEU A 37 8.47 -6.84 -6.88
N LYS A 38 9.43 -7.27 -7.70
CA LYS A 38 10.78 -6.73 -7.71
C LYS A 38 11.16 -6.26 -9.13
N GLY A 39 11.76 -5.08 -9.21
CA GLY A 39 12.16 -4.51 -10.50
C GLY A 39 10.99 -3.82 -11.20
N ASN A 40 11.16 -3.52 -12.46
CA ASN A 40 10.32 -2.62 -13.26
C ASN A 40 9.23 -3.40 -14.03
N ASN A 41 8.27 -3.96 -13.32
CA ASN A 41 7.33 -4.94 -13.88
C ASN A 41 5.91 -4.70 -13.42
N THR A 42 4.97 -5.42 -14.03
CA THR A 42 3.54 -5.37 -13.74
C THR A 42 3.02 -6.70 -13.23
N ILE A 43 2.26 -6.67 -12.13
CA ILE A 43 1.34 -7.76 -11.77
C ILE A 43 -0.08 -7.28 -12.06
N THR A 44 -0.79 -7.99 -12.93
CA THR A 44 -2.20 -7.74 -13.25
C THR A 44 -3.05 -8.90 -12.78
N LEU A 45 -4.02 -8.62 -11.90
CA LEU A 45 -4.98 -9.59 -11.40
C LEU A 45 -6.39 -9.21 -11.84
N SER A 46 -7.14 -10.16 -12.38
CA SER A 46 -8.54 -9.96 -12.78
C SER A 46 -9.40 -11.09 -12.26
N GLY A 47 -10.40 -10.78 -11.43
CA GLY A 47 -11.29 -11.78 -10.83
C GLY A 47 -10.53 -12.85 -10.03
N THR A 48 -9.37 -12.51 -9.49
CA THR A 48 -8.44 -13.44 -8.83
C THR A 48 -8.51 -13.31 -7.33
N ILE A 49 -8.48 -14.43 -6.62
CA ILE A 49 -8.27 -14.47 -5.17
C ILE A 49 -6.77 -14.59 -4.95
N LEU A 50 -6.19 -13.63 -4.25
CA LEU A 50 -4.79 -13.65 -3.86
C LEU A 50 -4.72 -13.57 -2.34
N GLU A 51 -4.24 -14.64 -1.71
CA GLU A 51 -4.16 -14.70 -0.24
C GLU A 51 -2.79 -15.16 0.24
N GLY A 52 -2.40 -14.71 1.43
CA GLY A 52 -1.14 -15.09 2.02
C GLY A 52 -1.11 -14.90 3.53
N LYS A 53 -0.15 -15.61 4.14
CA LYS A 53 0.14 -15.56 5.58
C LYS A 53 1.64 -15.51 5.78
N GLU A 54 2.21 -14.31 5.81
CA GLU A 54 3.63 -14.14 6.10
C GLU A 54 3.93 -14.59 7.53
N THR A 55 4.88 -15.49 7.70
CA THR A 55 5.20 -16.10 9.00
C THR A 55 6.63 -15.88 9.45
N THR A 56 7.48 -15.34 8.60
CA THR A 56 8.93 -15.20 8.85
C THR A 56 9.34 -13.78 9.22
N ASP A 57 8.66 -12.76 8.70
CA ASP A 57 9.00 -11.37 8.96
C ASP A 57 8.54 -10.92 10.34
N ALA A 58 9.34 -10.10 11.02
CA ALA A 58 9.00 -9.48 12.29
C ALA A 58 7.79 -8.53 12.13
N VAL A 59 7.72 -7.81 11.00
CA VAL A 59 6.59 -6.96 10.62
C VAL A 59 6.03 -7.49 9.30
N PRO A 60 5.02 -8.36 9.36
CA PRO A 60 4.53 -9.07 8.18
C PRO A 60 3.65 -8.19 7.29
N TYR A 61 3.82 -8.36 5.98
CA TYR A 61 2.97 -7.79 4.93
C TYR A 61 2.64 -8.84 3.89
N ASN A 62 1.45 -8.74 3.34
CA ASN A 62 0.93 -9.68 2.35
C ASN A 62 1.51 -9.48 0.95
N ILE A 63 1.65 -8.21 0.54
CA ILE A 63 2.13 -7.82 -0.79
C ILE A 63 3.26 -6.80 -0.62
N VAL A 64 4.40 -7.06 -1.27
CA VAL A 64 5.58 -6.21 -1.18
C VAL A 64 6.03 -5.77 -2.56
N LEU A 65 6.20 -4.45 -2.74
CA LEU A 65 6.81 -3.82 -3.90
C LEU A 65 8.15 -3.24 -3.48
N PHE A 66 9.24 -3.67 -4.11
CA PHE A 66 10.56 -3.16 -3.76
C PHE A 66 11.57 -3.25 -4.92
N SER A 67 12.64 -2.50 -4.81
CA SER A 67 13.85 -2.65 -5.64
C SER A 67 15.08 -2.85 -4.79
N ASP A 68 16.11 -3.51 -5.32
CA ASP A 68 17.39 -3.60 -4.64
C ASP A 68 18.07 -2.22 -4.60
N GLU A 69 18.91 -1.96 -3.60
CA GLU A 69 19.67 -0.70 -3.52
C GLU A 69 20.48 -0.38 -4.78
N LYS A 70 20.93 -1.40 -5.49
CA LYS A 70 21.70 -1.24 -6.74
C LYS A 70 20.85 -0.70 -7.89
N ASP A 71 19.54 -0.88 -7.82
CA ASP A 71 18.60 -0.54 -8.88
C ASP A 71 17.94 0.83 -8.68
N ILE A 72 18.17 1.49 -7.53
CA ILE A 72 17.51 2.76 -7.18
C ILE A 72 17.76 3.88 -8.20
N GLY A 73 18.93 3.92 -8.79
CA GLY A 73 19.27 4.90 -9.84
C GLY A 73 18.61 4.63 -11.21
N THR A 74 18.00 3.47 -11.39
CA THR A 74 17.37 3.02 -12.64
C THR A 74 15.90 2.65 -12.46
N MET A 75 15.33 3.03 -11.33
CA MET A 75 13.94 2.70 -10.98
C MET A 75 12.95 3.22 -12.00
N GLY A 76 12.26 2.30 -12.67
CA GLY A 76 11.00 2.58 -13.29
C GLY A 76 9.84 2.37 -12.32
N THR A 77 8.62 2.35 -12.83
CA THR A 77 7.43 2.16 -12.02
C THR A 77 7.01 0.69 -11.99
N GLN A 78 6.84 0.14 -10.80
CA GLN A 78 6.20 -1.15 -10.58
C GLN A 78 4.69 -0.96 -10.57
N HIS A 79 3.95 -1.82 -11.28
CA HIS A 79 2.50 -1.74 -11.33
C HIS A 79 1.87 -2.97 -10.66
N PHE A 80 0.94 -2.72 -9.75
CA PHE A 80 0.10 -3.75 -9.13
C PHE A 80 -1.37 -3.40 -9.41
N ASP A 81 -1.91 -3.99 -10.45
CA ASP A 81 -3.23 -3.67 -10.98
C ASP A 81 -4.23 -4.80 -10.66
N VAL A 82 -5.32 -4.48 -9.95
CA VAL A 82 -6.34 -5.46 -9.55
C VAL A 82 -7.74 -5.00 -9.97
N ARG A 83 -8.49 -5.89 -10.62
CA ARG A 83 -9.88 -5.68 -11.00
C ARG A 83 -10.76 -6.83 -10.51
N GLY A 84 -11.68 -6.54 -9.61
CA GLY A 84 -12.50 -7.54 -8.96
C GLY A 84 -11.65 -8.52 -8.14
N GLY A 85 -12.21 -9.68 -7.79
CA GLY A 85 -11.54 -10.66 -6.97
C GLY A 85 -11.30 -10.21 -5.54
N SER A 86 -10.30 -10.77 -4.87
CA SER A 86 -10.00 -10.44 -3.48
C SER A 86 -8.51 -10.52 -3.14
N LEU A 87 -8.09 -9.64 -2.22
CA LEU A 87 -6.79 -9.64 -1.56
C LEU A 87 -7.00 -9.98 -0.09
N ILE A 88 -6.37 -11.03 0.42
CA ILE A 88 -6.58 -11.52 1.79
C ILE A 88 -5.23 -11.64 2.49
N SER A 89 -5.06 -10.91 3.60
CA SER A 89 -3.91 -11.03 4.49
C SER A 89 -4.32 -11.74 5.78
N HIS A 90 -3.77 -12.93 5.98
CA HIS A 90 -3.99 -13.70 7.21
C HIS A 90 -3.05 -13.32 8.35
N LYS A 91 -2.08 -12.43 8.10
CA LYS A 91 -1.18 -11.90 9.12
C LYS A 91 -0.58 -10.57 8.68
N GLY A 92 -0.70 -9.55 9.53
CA GLY A 92 -0.11 -8.23 9.31
C GLY A 92 -0.79 -7.43 8.21
N GLY A 93 -0.05 -6.44 7.67
CA GLY A 93 -0.57 -5.47 6.71
C GLY A 93 -0.77 -6.00 5.30
N MET A 94 -1.46 -5.20 4.47
CA MET A 94 -1.71 -5.62 3.08
C MET A 94 -0.54 -5.26 2.17
N PHE A 95 -0.14 -3.99 2.08
CA PHE A 95 0.90 -3.54 1.17
C PHE A 95 2.09 -2.92 1.91
N TYR A 96 3.30 -3.29 1.49
CA TYR A 96 4.53 -2.62 1.87
C TYR A 96 5.28 -2.18 0.60
N VAL A 97 5.58 -0.89 0.52
CA VAL A 97 6.30 -0.31 -0.63
C VAL A 97 7.54 0.40 -0.13
N THR A 98 8.70 0.00 -0.64
CA THR A 98 9.99 0.52 -0.21
C THR A 98 10.99 0.51 -1.36
N ALA A 99 11.90 1.46 -1.38
CA ALA A 99 13.01 1.55 -2.36
C ALA A 99 12.53 1.46 -3.82
N THR A 100 11.32 1.95 -4.14
CA THR A 100 10.75 1.85 -5.49
C THR A 100 9.70 2.92 -5.76
N HIS A 101 9.39 3.12 -7.04
CA HIS A 101 8.17 3.78 -7.48
C HIS A 101 7.12 2.69 -7.73
N GLY A 102 6.02 2.71 -6.96
CA GLY A 102 4.92 1.76 -7.05
C GLY A 102 3.62 2.44 -7.47
N LYS A 103 2.93 1.87 -8.45
CA LYS A 103 1.54 2.23 -8.75
C LYS A 103 0.64 1.07 -8.35
N ILE A 104 -0.28 1.34 -7.43
CA ILE A 104 -1.29 0.38 -6.97
C ILE A 104 -2.64 0.86 -7.49
N SER A 105 -3.25 0.08 -8.37
CA SER A 105 -4.57 0.37 -8.95
C SER A 105 -5.58 -0.70 -8.50
N LEU A 106 -6.61 -0.30 -7.78
CA LEU A 106 -7.63 -1.20 -7.25
C LEU A 106 -9.00 -0.79 -7.78
N ASN A 107 -9.71 -1.75 -8.38
CA ASN A 107 -11.04 -1.54 -8.94
C ASN A 107 -11.97 -2.66 -8.52
N GLY A 108 -12.94 -2.37 -7.63
CA GLY A 108 -13.96 -3.31 -7.19
C GLY A 108 -13.41 -4.58 -6.54
N THR A 109 -12.25 -4.48 -5.87
CA THR A 109 -11.54 -5.59 -5.25
C THR A 109 -11.93 -5.71 -3.77
N ALA A 110 -12.33 -6.89 -3.31
CA ALA A 110 -12.53 -7.14 -1.88
C ALA A 110 -11.17 -7.21 -1.17
N ILE A 111 -11.03 -6.50 -0.06
CA ILE A 111 -9.80 -6.50 0.75
C ILE A 111 -10.14 -6.95 2.16
N THR A 112 -9.44 -7.96 2.65
CA THR A 112 -9.60 -8.49 4.01
C THR A 112 -8.24 -8.61 4.68
N MET A 113 -8.14 -8.12 5.90
CA MET A 113 -7.00 -8.31 6.79
C MET A 113 -7.50 -8.90 8.10
N ASP A 114 -6.92 -10.03 8.53
CA ASP A 114 -7.27 -10.67 9.79
C ASP A 114 -6.70 -9.90 11.01
N ASP A 115 -5.69 -9.07 10.78
CA ASP A 115 -5.11 -8.17 11.78
C ASP A 115 -5.64 -6.73 11.59
N PRO A 116 -6.65 -6.31 12.35
CA PRO A 116 -7.24 -4.98 12.20
C PRO A 116 -6.34 -3.85 12.71
N ALA A 117 -5.27 -4.16 13.45
CA ALA A 117 -4.30 -3.18 13.92
C ALA A 117 -3.18 -2.91 12.90
N ALA A 118 -3.03 -3.78 11.91
CA ALA A 118 -2.03 -3.61 10.87
C ALA A 118 -2.44 -2.55 9.84
N ASN A 119 -1.47 -1.94 9.19
CA ASN A 119 -1.73 -0.96 8.14
C ASN A 119 -2.22 -1.62 6.86
N LEU A 120 -3.18 -0.98 6.20
CA LEU A 120 -3.53 -1.32 4.83
C LEU A 120 -2.34 -1.09 3.90
N ILE A 121 -1.66 0.05 4.05
CA ILE A 121 -0.47 0.38 3.26
C ILE A 121 0.59 0.99 4.19
N THR A 122 1.82 0.52 4.06
CA THR A 122 2.99 1.19 4.61
C THR A 122 3.93 1.54 3.47
N VAL A 123 4.30 2.82 3.40
CA VAL A 123 5.28 3.35 2.46
C VAL A 123 6.47 3.86 3.27
N ALA A 124 7.58 3.16 3.19
CA ALA A 124 8.71 3.46 4.06
C ALA A 124 10.05 3.22 3.36
N GLY A 125 11.06 3.95 3.82
CA GLY A 125 12.45 3.68 3.47
C GLY A 125 13.06 2.60 4.35
N ASN A 126 14.36 2.38 4.16
CA ASN A 126 15.10 1.43 4.97
C ASN A 126 15.18 1.88 6.42
N ASP A 127 14.97 0.93 7.31
CA ASP A 127 15.18 1.06 8.75
C ASP A 127 15.84 -0.20 9.30
N GLY A 128 16.22 -0.19 10.57
CA GLY A 128 16.85 -1.32 11.22
C GLY A 128 15.96 -2.56 11.33
N ALA A 129 14.62 -2.41 11.24
CA ALA A 129 13.68 -3.51 11.40
C ALA A 129 13.69 -4.48 10.21
N ASN A 130 13.98 -3.99 9.01
CA ASN A 130 14.04 -4.81 7.81
C ASN A 130 15.38 -5.52 7.60
N GLY A 131 16.46 -5.09 8.27
CA GLY A 131 17.75 -5.74 8.24
C GLY A 131 18.47 -5.74 6.87
N TRP A 132 18.04 -4.92 5.92
CA TRP A 132 18.65 -4.77 4.60
C TRP A 132 18.60 -3.31 4.13
N GLY A 133 19.49 -2.96 3.21
CA GLY A 133 19.65 -1.61 2.72
C GLY A 133 20.37 -0.68 3.70
N THR A 134 20.61 0.58 3.29
CA THR A 134 21.21 1.61 4.14
C THR A 134 20.10 2.31 4.92
N PRO A 135 20.11 2.25 6.28
CA PRO A 135 19.11 2.91 7.11
C PRO A 135 18.96 4.41 6.79
N GLY A 136 17.72 4.92 6.83
CA GLY A 136 17.39 6.30 6.51
C GLY A 136 17.47 6.68 5.02
N ARG A 137 17.50 5.67 4.13
CA ARG A 137 17.51 5.84 2.67
C ARG A 137 16.43 5.03 1.99
N ASN A 138 16.30 5.22 0.68
CA ASN A 138 15.48 4.38 -0.20
C ASN A 138 13.99 4.42 0.14
N GLY A 139 13.44 5.62 0.25
CA GLY A 139 12.01 5.84 0.42
C GLY A 139 11.18 5.16 -0.67
N GLY A 140 9.99 4.70 -0.30
CA GLY A 140 8.97 4.28 -1.26
C GLY A 140 8.24 5.48 -1.86
N HIS A 141 7.84 5.37 -3.13
CA HIS A 141 7.02 6.38 -3.82
C HIS A 141 5.79 5.71 -4.40
N VAL A 142 4.59 6.08 -3.94
CA VAL A 142 3.36 5.38 -4.31
C VAL A 142 2.38 6.28 -5.02
N GLU A 143 1.84 5.82 -6.15
CA GLU A 143 0.58 6.28 -6.71
C GLU A 143 -0.51 5.25 -6.38
N LEU A 144 -1.46 5.59 -5.50
CA LEU A 144 -2.60 4.76 -5.17
C LEU A 144 -3.86 5.25 -5.87
N VAL A 145 -4.44 4.42 -6.72
CA VAL A 145 -5.70 4.71 -7.38
C VAL A 145 -6.78 3.74 -6.90
N ALA A 146 -7.75 4.27 -6.17
CA ALA A 146 -8.98 3.58 -5.80
C ALA A 146 -10.10 3.99 -6.77
N ASP A 147 -10.58 3.05 -7.55
CA ASP A 147 -11.59 3.25 -8.59
C ASP A 147 -12.78 2.33 -8.32
N ASN A 148 -13.95 2.89 -7.95
CA ASN A 148 -15.09 2.10 -7.49
C ASN A 148 -14.68 1.09 -6.41
N GLN A 149 -13.91 1.56 -5.42
CA GLN A 149 -13.18 0.74 -4.47
C GLN A 149 -13.49 1.13 -3.03
N ILE A 150 -13.64 0.13 -2.17
CA ILE A 150 -13.66 0.33 -0.71
C ILE A 150 -12.29 -0.03 -0.16
N LEU A 151 -11.68 0.94 0.52
CA LEU A 151 -10.44 0.78 1.27
C LEU A 151 -10.76 0.87 2.76
N THR A 152 -10.30 -0.10 3.54
CA THR A 152 -10.45 -0.08 5.00
C THR A 152 -9.11 -0.42 5.67
N GLY A 153 -8.70 0.43 6.61
CA GLY A 153 -7.43 0.33 7.32
C GLY A 153 -6.54 1.57 7.14
N ASN A 154 -5.49 1.64 7.91
CA ASN A 154 -4.64 2.83 7.98
C ASN A 154 -3.55 2.84 6.92
N ILE A 155 -3.12 4.03 6.53
CA ILE A 155 -1.98 4.26 5.65
C ILE A 155 -0.89 4.97 6.45
N SER A 156 0.32 4.39 6.48
CA SER A 156 1.50 4.97 7.11
C SER A 156 2.53 5.32 6.06
N VAL A 157 3.04 6.55 6.08
CA VAL A 157 4.07 7.04 5.18
C VAL A 157 5.20 7.62 6.00
N ASP A 158 6.42 7.14 5.82
CA ASP A 158 7.53 7.72 6.55
C ASP A 158 8.04 9.03 5.93
N SER A 159 8.88 9.75 6.70
CA SER A 159 9.34 11.09 6.33
C SER A 159 10.22 11.14 5.08
N ILE A 160 10.74 10.00 4.61
CA ILE A 160 11.59 9.90 3.41
C ILE A 160 10.86 9.30 2.21
N SER A 161 9.57 9.02 2.36
CA SER A 161 8.69 8.39 1.36
C SER A 161 7.52 9.28 0.98
N ASN A 162 6.77 8.90 -0.06
CA ASN A 162 5.54 9.59 -0.40
C ASN A 162 4.44 8.68 -0.93
N ILE A 163 3.20 9.15 -0.82
CA ILE A 163 2.01 8.60 -1.46
C ILE A 163 1.17 9.71 -2.09
N ASN A 164 0.76 9.48 -3.34
CA ASN A 164 -0.27 10.24 -4.02
C ASN A 164 -1.51 9.36 -4.14
N MET A 165 -2.56 9.66 -3.37
CA MET A 165 -3.78 8.87 -3.31
C MET A 165 -4.92 9.54 -4.08
N THR A 166 -5.58 8.78 -4.94
CA THR A 166 -6.78 9.20 -5.65
C THR A 166 -7.95 8.29 -5.32
N LEU A 167 -9.03 8.87 -4.81
CA LEU A 167 -10.35 8.22 -4.68
C LEU A 167 -11.25 8.70 -5.79
N LYS A 168 -11.77 7.82 -6.64
CA LYS A 168 -12.67 8.17 -7.74
C LYS A 168 -13.77 7.13 -7.95
N ASN A 169 -14.80 7.52 -8.72
CA ASN A 169 -15.90 6.64 -9.11
C ASN A 169 -16.59 5.98 -7.90
N ASN A 170 -17.05 6.81 -6.95
CA ASN A 170 -17.72 6.37 -5.72
C ASN A 170 -16.87 5.49 -4.80
N SER A 171 -15.55 5.68 -4.80
CA SER A 171 -14.67 4.98 -3.87
C SER A 171 -14.87 5.50 -2.44
N THR A 172 -14.65 4.60 -1.49
CA THR A 172 -14.71 4.92 -0.06
C THR A 172 -13.40 4.54 0.61
N PHE A 173 -12.85 5.45 1.41
CA PHE A 173 -11.75 5.15 2.32
C PHE A 173 -12.21 5.25 3.77
N ASN A 174 -12.02 4.19 4.55
CA ASN A 174 -12.29 4.12 5.98
C ASN A 174 -10.95 3.95 6.70
N GLY A 175 -10.40 5.00 7.26
CA GLY A 175 -9.07 4.93 7.88
C GLY A 175 -8.43 6.29 8.10
N ILE A 176 -7.16 6.26 8.47
CA ILE A 176 -6.31 7.43 8.64
C ILE A 176 -5.10 7.36 7.72
N ILE A 177 -4.52 8.52 7.45
CA ILE A 177 -3.20 8.64 6.83
C ILE A 177 -2.29 9.31 7.86
N SER A 178 -1.14 8.72 8.13
CA SER A 178 -0.16 9.23 9.07
C SER A 178 1.19 9.42 8.41
N ILE A 179 1.74 10.64 8.49
CA ILE A 179 3.13 10.90 8.15
C ILE A 179 3.95 10.69 9.44
N VAL A 180 4.87 9.73 9.41
CA VAL A 180 5.68 9.36 10.56
C VAL A 180 7.17 9.59 10.28
N PRO A 181 8.00 9.87 11.30
CA PRO A 181 9.45 9.92 11.09
C PRO A 181 9.98 8.56 10.64
N ASN A 182 10.93 8.54 9.68
CA ASN A 182 11.72 7.32 9.49
C ASN A 182 12.59 7.10 10.72
N ALA A 183 12.64 5.88 11.24
CA ALA A 183 13.30 5.56 12.51
C ALA A 183 14.81 5.89 12.50
N GLU A 184 15.46 5.78 11.35
CA GLU A 184 16.89 6.05 11.16
C GLU A 184 17.16 7.47 10.61
N GLY A 185 16.13 8.31 10.50
CA GLY A 185 16.25 9.66 9.94
C GLY A 185 16.26 9.65 8.40
N GLY A 186 17.20 10.39 7.83
CA GLY A 186 17.33 10.57 6.38
C GLY A 186 16.78 11.91 5.89
N GLU A 187 16.98 12.21 4.60
CA GLU A 187 16.50 13.43 3.98
C GLU A 187 14.98 13.38 3.83
N LYS A 188 14.30 14.34 4.47
CA LYS A 188 12.84 14.39 4.44
C LYS A 188 12.32 14.74 3.07
N TYR A 189 11.31 14.00 2.62
CA TYR A 189 10.56 14.34 1.42
C TYR A 189 9.68 15.57 1.67
N LYS A 190 9.48 16.42 0.66
CA LYS A 190 8.68 17.65 0.81
C LYS A 190 7.18 17.38 0.73
N THR A 191 6.79 16.31 0.03
CA THR A 191 5.40 15.95 -0.26
C THR A 191 5.19 14.48 0.10
N ASN A 192 4.93 14.21 1.40
CA ASN A 192 4.81 12.83 1.88
C ASN A 192 3.44 12.20 1.57
N ALA A 193 2.36 12.97 1.68
CA ALA A 193 1.01 12.44 1.47
C ALA A 193 0.11 13.49 0.82
N ASP A 194 -0.18 13.30 -0.46
CA ASP A 194 -1.11 14.12 -1.22
C ASP A 194 -2.36 13.31 -1.55
N VAL A 195 -3.55 13.88 -1.28
CA VAL A 195 -4.82 13.19 -1.46
C VAL A 195 -5.75 13.96 -2.38
N PHE A 196 -6.30 13.27 -3.37
CA PHE A 196 -7.38 13.73 -4.21
C PHE A 196 -8.64 12.89 -4.00
N ILE A 197 -9.76 13.53 -3.65
CA ILE A 197 -11.07 12.90 -3.53
C ILE A 197 -11.96 13.45 -4.63
N ALA A 198 -12.28 12.64 -5.61
CA ALA A 198 -13.20 13.00 -6.71
C ALA A 198 -14.65 13.04 -6.23
N ALA A 199 -15.48 13.77 -6.95
CA ALA A 199 -16.93 13.83 -6.71
C ALA A 199 -17.55 12.42 -6.63
N GLY A 200 -18.44 12.23 -5.66
CA GLY A 200 -19.09 10.96 -5.36
C GLY A 200 -18.26 10.01 -4.48
N SER A 201 -16.96 10.27 -4.27
CA SER A 201 -16.12 9.48 -3.37
C SER A 201 -16.13 10.03 -1.95
N THR A 202 -15.82 9.16 -0.97
CA THR A 202 -15.95 9.49 0.45
C THR A 202 -14.72 9.04 1.22
N TRP A 203 -14.27 9.89 2.16
CA TRP A 203 -13.32 9.51 3.18
C TRP A 203 -13.98 9.59 4.57
N ASN A 204 -14.06 8.45 5.25
CA ASN A 204 -14.52 8.33 6.63
C ASN A 204 -13.30 8.25 7.55
N LEU A 205 -13.05 9.30 8.33
CA LEU A 205 -11.97 9.28 9.32
C LEU A 205 -12.29 8.31 10.45
N THR A 206 -11.29 7.52 10.84
CA THR A 206 -11.34 6.64 12.01
C THR A 206 -10.37 7.07 13.11
N GLY A 207 -9.66 8.20 12.88
CA GLY A 207 -8.73 8.85 13.78
C GLY A 207 -8.17 10.12 13.14
N ASN A 208 -7.32 10.84 13.86
CA ASN A 208 -6.66 12.02 13.31
C ASN A 208 -5.68 11.64 12.20
N SER A 209 -5.64 12.45 11.14
CA SER A 209 -4.78 12.25 9.99
C SER A 209 -3.81 13.39 9.76
N THR A 210 -2.66 13.11 9.16
CA THR A 210 -1.67 14.09 8.73
C THR A 210 -1.41 13.97 7.24
N LEU A 211 -1.44 15.07 6.50
CA LEU A 211 -1.23 15.13 5.06
C LEU A 211 -0.26 16.25 4.70
N THR A 212 0.32 16.15 3.51
CA THR A 212 0.97 17.29 2.87
C THR A 212 -0.07 18.20 2.24
N SER A 213 -0.96 17.64 1.42
CA SER A 213 -2.03 18.39 0.75
C SER A 213 -3.29 17.57 0.56
N LEU A 214 -4.42 18.28 0.41
CA LEU A 214 -5.72 17.67 0.16
C LEU A 214 -6.49 18.49 -0.87
N TYR A 215 -6.90 17.84 -1.97
CA TYR A 215 -7.84 18.39 -2.91
C TYR A 215 -9.13 17.58 -2.89
N ASN A 216 -10.21 18.16 -2.35
CA ASN A 216 -11.47 17.46 -2.11
C ASN A 216 -12.61 18.01 -2.96
N LEU A 217 -13.17 17.17 -3.82
CA LEU A 217 -14.43 17.39 -4.56
C LEU A 217 -15.52 16.41 -4.11
N GLY A 218 -15.22 15.50 -3.19
CA GLY A 218 -16.13 14.50 -2.64
C GLY A 218 -16.64 14.84 -1.25
N THR A 219 -16.75 13.82 -0.41
CA THR A 219 -17.22 13.94 0.97
C THR A 219 -16.15 13.51 1.94
N ILE A 220 -15.98 14.25 3.03
CA ILE A 220 -15.18 13.84 4.18
C ILE A 220 -16.09 13.80 5.40
N ASN A 221 -16.21 12.63 6.02
CA ASN A 221 -16.86 12.44 7.30
C ASN A 221 -15.78 12.45 8.39
N TYR A 222 -15.68 13.55 9.11
CA TYR A 222 -14.63 13.75 10.12
C TYR A 222 -14.84 12.87 11.36
N ASN A 223 -16.10 12.56 11.72
CA ASN A 223 -16.43 11.70 12.88
C ASN A 223 -15.81 12.16 14.19
N GLY A 224 -15.64 13.49 14.38
CA GLY A 224 -14.98 14.07 15.55
C GLY A 224 -13.45 14.11 15.49
N TYR A 225 -12.85 13.67 14.40
CA TYR A 225 -11.39 13.70 14.17
C TYR A 225 -10.98 14.90 13.31
N THR A 226 -9.67 15.03 13.08
CA THR A 226 -9.09 16.14 12.31
C THR A 226 -8.15 15.64 11.22
N ILE A 227 -7.97 16.49 10.20
CA ILE A 227 -6.87 16.37 9.24
C ILE A 227 -5.96 17.57 9.45
N THR A 228 -4.68 17.33 9.71
CA THR A 228 -3.66 18.38 9.83
C THR A 228 -2.79 18.36 8.58
N LEU A 229 -2.71 19.50 7.89
CA LEU A 229 -1.86 19.67 6.72
C LEU A 229 -0.44 20.11 7.11
N ALA A 230 0.51 19.94 6.19
CA ALA A 230 1.92 20.30 6.43
C ALA A 230 2.15 21.78 6.72
N ASP A 231 1.26 22.67 6.26
CA ASP A 231 1.30 24.11 6.54
C ASP A 231 0.71 24.50 7.93
N GLY A 232 0.28 23.50 8.71
CA GLY A 232 -0.34 23.68 10.02
C GLY A 232 -1.86 23.88 9.97
N THR A 233 -2.48 23.91 8.80
CA THR A 233 -3.94 24.00 8.68
C THR A 233 -4.60 22.76 9.29
N VAL A 234 -5.57 22.98 10.18
CA VAL A 234 -6.37 21.90 10.80
C VAL A 234 -7.78 21.94 10.25
N MET A 235 -8.17 20.88 9.57
CA MET A 235 -9.51 20.70 9.02
C MET A 235 -10.32 19.81 9.95
N LYS A 236 -11.56 20.19 10.19
CA LYS A 236 -12.54 19.50 11.05
C LYS A 236 -13.96 19.91 10.63
N GLU A 237 -14.96 19.23 11.19
CA GLU A 237 -16.38 19.65 11.07
C GLU A 237 -16.60 21.07 11.56
#